data_9b90ca4910d7cfbf2f12d4534e863334
#
_entry.id   9b90ca4910d7cfbf2f12d4534e863334
#
_cell.length_a   1.000
_cell.length_b   1.000
_cell.length_c   1.000
_cell.angle_alpha   90.00
_cell.angle_beta   90.00
_cell.angle_gamma   90.00
#
_symmetry.space_group_name_H-M   'P 1'
#
loop_
_entity.id
_entity.type
_entity.pdbx_description
1 polymer ?
#
loop_
_entity_poly.entity_id
_entity_poly.type
_entity_poly.pdbx_seq_one_letter_code
_entity_poly.pdbx_strand_id
1 'polypeptide(L)'
;MQIGVVSDTHNNLKNIDIIISLFNKENIDLVIHTGDVTNANSLEKFSRLKCKLIGVYGNNDRNEKGLEEVAFKYNFLFQEPPNSINLCNRNIAIFHEPDIIDDFL
;
A
#
# COMPACT_ATOMS: atom_id res chain seq x y z
N MET A 1 9.17 16.34 -1.03
CA MET A 1 8.70 14.98 -1.32
C MET A 1 7.18 14.95 -1.41
N GLN A 2 6.67 14.31 -2.44
CA GLN A 2 5.23 14.14 -2.63
C GLN A 2 4.86 12.68 -2.37
N ILE A 3 3.84 12.46 -1.55
CA ILE A 3 3.39 11.12 -1.15
C ILE A 3 1.95 10.94 -1.59
N GLY A 4 1.68 9.83 -2.29
CA GLY A 4 0.33 9.42 -2.62
C GLY A 4 -0.18 8.41 -1.60
N VAL A 5 -1.44 8.55 -1.20
CA VAL A 5 -2.06 7.62 -0.24
C VAL A 5 -3.31 7.04 -0.86
N VAL A 6 -3.42 5.72 -0.84
CA VAL A 6 -4.61 5.01 -1.32
C VAL A 6 -5.05 3.98 -0.29
N SER A 7 -6.31 3.59 -0.37
CA SER A 7 -6.88 2.59 0.54
C SER A 7 -8.03 1.86 -0.15
N ASP A 8 -8.27 0.64 0.29
CA ASP A 8 -9.47 -0.11 -0.07
C ASP A 8 -9.68 -0.22 -1.59
N THR A 9 -8.59 -0.45 -2.32
CA THR A 9 -8.66 -0.59 -3.78
C THR A 9 -9.39 -1.87 -4.20
N HIS A 10 -9.39 -2.85 -3.31
CA HIS A 10 -10.01 -4.15 -3.58
C HIS A 10 -9.54 -4.72 -4.92
N ASN A 11 -10.41 -5.40 -5.64
CA ASN A 11 -10.08 -5.95 -6.96
C ASN A 11 -10.63 -5.11 -8.11
N ASN A 12 -10.82 -3.82 -7.90
CA ASN A 12 -11.25 -2.90 -8.95
C ASN A 12 -10.06 -2.49 -9.82
N LEU A 13 -9.71 -3.35 -10.77
CA LEU A 13 -8.51 -3.18 -11.59
C LEU A 13 -8.54 -1.90 -12.41
N LYS A 14 -9.71 -1.48 -12.86
CA LYS A 14 -9.85 -0.26 -13.64
C LYS A 14 -9.49 0.98 -12.82
N ASN A 15 -9.99 1.05 -11.58
CA ASN A 15 -9.66 2.17 -10.68
C ASN A 15 -8.19 2.16 -10.31
N ILE A 16 -7.61 0.98 -10.09
CA ILE A 16 -6.19 0.86 -9.80
C ILE A 16 -5.35 1.41 -10.95
N ASP A 17 -5.69 1.07 -12.18
CA ASP A 17 -4.99 1.60 -13.36
C ASP A 17 -5.07 3.13 -13.44
N ILE A 18 -6.22 3.71 -13.13
CA ILE A 18 -6.41 5.16 -13.12
C ILE A 18 -5.54 5.81 -12.03
N ILE A 19 -5.54 5.24 -10.84
CA ILE A 19 -4.75 5.73 -9.71
C ILE A 19 -3.25 5.70 -10.05
N ILE A 20 -2.78 4.60 -10.60
CA ILE A 20 -1.36 4.44 -10.96
C ILE A 20 -0.97 5.47 -12.02
N SER A 21 -1.81 5.65 -13.05
CA SER A 21 -1.54 6.63 -14.10
C SER A 21 -1.45 8.04 -13.54
N LEU A 22 -2.36 8.40 -12.62
CA LEU A 22 -2.36 9.70 -11.97
C LEU A 22 -1.06 9.91 -11.16
N PHE A 23 -0.70 8.95 -10.34
CA PHE A 23 0.50 9.07 -9.51
C PHE A 23 1.77 9.18 -10.36
N ASN A 24 1.86 8.40 -11.43
CA ASN A 24 3.00 8.48 -12.35
C ASN A 24 3.07 9.83 -13.06
N LYS A 25 1.92 10.38 -13.46
CA LYS A 25 1.84 11.70 -14.12
C LYS A 25 2.29 12.81 -13.17
N GLU A 26 1.91 12.72 -11.90
CA GLU A 26 2.23 13.75 -10.90
C GLU A 26 3.63 13.57 -10.29
N ASN A 27 4.39 12.58 -10.74
CA ASN A 27 5.74 12.30 -10.24
C ASN A 27 5.79 12.11 -8.72
N ILE A 28 4.86 11.32 -8.21
CA ILE A 28 4.80 10.99 -6.78
C ILE A 28 6.05 10.19 -6.40
N ASP A 29 6.65 10.51 -5.26
CA ASP A 29 7.90 9.89 -4.80
C ASP A 29 7.68 8.58 -4.05
N LEU A 30 6.54 8.44 -3.40
CA LEU A 30 6.19 7.27 -2.60
C LEU A 30 4.69 7.12 -2.55
N VAL A 31 4.20 5.88 -2.68
CA VAL A 31 2.77 5.56 -2.50
C VAL A 31 2.61 4.71 -1.25
N ILE A 32 1.65 5.08 -0.42
CA ILE A 32 1.27 4.33 0.78
C ILE A 32 -0.11 3.73 0.55
N HIS A 33 -0.23 2.42 0.76
CA HIS A 33 -1.51 1.71 0.70
C HIS A 33 -1.90 1.29 2.12
N THR A 34 -3.04 1.72 2.58
CA THR A 34 -3.47 1.46 3.96
C THR A 34 -4.30 0.19 4.13
N GLY A 35 -4.33 -0.68 3.13
CA GLY A 35 -4.91 -2.01 3.25
C GLY A 35 -6.12 -2.24 2.37
N ASP A 36 -6.55 -3.49 2.33
CA ASP A 36 -7.64 -4.01 1.49
C ASP A 36 -7.33 -3.89 0.00
N VAL A 37 -6.21 -4.43 -0.39
CA VAL A 37 -5.87 -4.63 -1.80
C VAL A 37 -6.54 -5.89 -2.37
N THR A 38 -6.86 -6.80 -1.53
CA THR A 38 -7.71 -7.99 -1.73
C THR A 38 -6.99 -9.18 -2.34
N ASN A 39 -6.37 -9.07 -3.51
CA ASN A 39 -5.77 -10.25 -4.15
C ASN A 39 -4.48 -9.91 -4.87
N ALA A 40 -3.76 -10.96 -5.25
CA ALA A 40 -2.44 -10.85 -5.88
C ALA A 40 -2.48 -10.08 -7.20
N ASN A 41 -3.52 -10.29 -8.01
CA ASN A 41 -3.63 -9.59 -9.29
C ASN A 41 -3.76 -8.08 -9.11
N SER A 42 -4.52 -7.65 -8.10
CA SER A 42 -4.68 -6.24 -7.78
C SER A 42 -3.37 -5.63 -7.30
N LEU A 43 -2.66 -6.33 -6.42
CA LEU A 43 -1.36 -5.85 -5.94
C LEU A 43 -0.32 -5.80 -7.06
N GLU A 44 -0.33 -6.79 -7.95
CA GLU A 44 0.61 -6.84 -9.08
C GLU A 44 0.45 -5.65 -10.01
N LYS A 45 -0.76 -5.10 -10.15
CA LYS A 45 -0.98 -3.89 -10.95
C LYS A 45 -0.12 -2.73 -10.49
N PHE A 46 0.16 -2.64 -9.21
CA PHE A 46 0.99 -1.56 -8.65
C PHE A 46 2.46 -1.65 -9.09
N SER A 47 2.86 -2.74 -9.74
CA SER A 47 4.21 -2.83 -10.34
C SER A 47 4.46 -1.76 -11.41
N ARG A 48 3.40 -1.17 -11.95
CA ARG A 48 3.49 -0.09 -12.94
C ARG A 48 3.81 1.27 -12.33
N LEU A 49 3.77 1.40 -11.01
CA LEU A 49 4.20 2.63 -10.33
C LEU A 49 5.69 2.86 -10.59
N LYS A 50 6.05 4.11 -10.83
CA LYS A 50 7.45 4.52 -11.01
C LYS A 50 8.17 4.77 -9.70
N CYS A 51 7.50 4.66 -8.58
CA CYS A 51 8.03 4.89 -7.25
C CYS A 51 7.81 3.68 -6.34
N LYS A 52 8.28 3.77 -5.10
CA LYS A 52 8.10 2.71 -4.12
C LYS A 52 6.68 2.64 -3.61
N LEU A 53 6.24 1.44 -3.27
CA LEU A 53 4.97 1.17 -2.61
C LEU A 53 5.23 0.58 -1.24
N ILE A 54 4.64 1.20 -0.22
CA ILE A 54 4.70 0.75 1.17
C ILE A 54 3.26 0.63 1.65
N GLY A 55 2.97 -0.42 2.41
CA GLY A 55 1.61 -0.56 2.88
C GLY A 55 1.44 -1.53 4.02
N VAL A 56 0.19 -1.72 4.39
CA VAL A 56 -0.24 -2.71 5.38
C VAL A 56 -1.34 -3.56 4.77
N TYR A 57 -1.47 -4.79 5.29
CA TYR A 57 -2.57 -5.65 4.89
C TYR A 57 -3.82 -5.27 5.67
N GLY A 58 -4.95 -5.26 4.97
CA GLY A 58 -6.26 -5.06 5.58
C GLY A 58 -6.93 -6.37 5.95
N ASN A 59 -8.15 -6.28 6.47
CA ASN A 59 -8.89 -7.47 6.91
C ASN A 59 -9.15 -8.47 5.78
N ASN A 60 -9.34 -7.99 4.56
CA ASN A 60 -9.62 -8.84 3.41
C ASN A 60 -8.35 -9.39 2.75
N ASP A 61 -7.18 -9.03 3.26
CA ASP A 61 -5.89 -9.41 2.66
C ASP A 61 -5.22 -10.58 3.36
N ARG A 62 -5.52 -10.78 4.64
CA ARG A 62 -4.74 -11.68 5.52
C ARG A 62 -4.66 -13.12 5.07
N ASN A 63 -5.72 -13.62 4.43
CA ASN A 63 -5.79 -15.02 4.02
C ASN A 63 -5.67 -15.19 2.50
N GLU A 64 -5.37 -14.12 1.78
CA GLU A 64 -5.23 -14.19 0.34
C GLU A 64 -3.86 -14.74 -0.06
N LYS A 65 -3.89 -15.82 -0.84
CA LYS A 65 -2.66 -16.42 -1.34
C LYS A 65 -1.99 -15.52 -2.37
N GLY A 66 -0.70 -15.48 -2.32
CA GLY A 66 0.11 -14.81 -3.34
C GLY A 66 0.37 -13.34 -3.08
N LEU A 67 -0.28 -12.71 -2.10
CA LEU A 67 0.00 -11.31 -1.79
C LEU A 67 1.45 -11.10 -1.33
N GLU A 68 1.92 -11.93 -0.41
CA GLU A 68 3.29 -11.85 0.07
C GLU A 68 4.31 -12.12 -1.04
N GLU A 69 3.99 -13.06 -1.93
CA GLU A 69 4.86 -13.39 -3.05
C GLU A 69 4.97 -12.22 -4.03
N VAL A 70 3.87 -11.57 -4.35
CA VAL A 70 3.86 -10.39 -5.23
C VAL A 70 4.62 -9.24 -4.57
N ALA A 71 4.39 -8.99 -3.30
CA ALA A 71 5.10 -7.94 -2.57
C ALA A 71 6.60 -8.18 -2.59
N PHE A 72 7.03 -9.41 -2.37
CA PHE A 72 8.44 -9.76 -2.43
C PHE A 72 9.03 -9.59 -3.83
N LYS A 73 8.30 -10.05 -4.86
CA LYS A 73 8.75 -9.99 -6.25
C LYS A 73 9.03 -8.57 -6.72
N TYR A 74 8.19 -7.62 -6.32
CA TYR A 74 8.29 -6.23 -6.77
C TYR A 74 8.88 -5.30 -5.71
N ASN A 75 9.38 -5.84 -4.60
CA ASN A 75 9.95 -5.07 -3.49
C ASN A 75 8.95 -4.10 -2.86
N PHE A 76 7.70 -4.47 -2.79
CA PHE A 76 6.69 -3.75 -2.04
C PHE A 76 6.88 -4.03 -0.55
N LEU A 77 6.88 -2.98 0.25
CA LEU A 77 7.10 -3.11 1.70
C LEU A 77 5.77 -3.20 2.43
N PHE A 78 5.15 -4.36 2.36
CA PHE A 78 3.88 -4.64 3.03
C PHE A 78 4.08 -5.53 4.24
N GLN A 79 3.34 -5.23 5.31
CA GLN A 79 3.30 -6.06 6.52
C GLN A 79 1.98 -5.88 7.24
N GLU A 80 1.76 -6.70 8.28
CA GLU A 80 0.63 -6.50 9.19
C GLU A 80 0.77 -5.14 9.87
N PRO A 81 -0.36 -4.42 10.12
CA PRO A 81 -0.30 -3.16 10.84
C PRO A 81 0.25 -3.33 12.26
N PRO A 82 1.00 -2.36 12.78
CA PRO A 82 1.40 -1.12 12.11
C PRO A 82 2.65 -1.32 11.25
N ASN A 83 2.78 -0.50 10.23
CA ASN A 83 4.02 -0.37 9.47
C ASN A 83 4.57 1.03 9.69
N SER A 84 5.69 1.14 10.37
CA SER A 84 6.29 2.43 10.72
C SER A 84 7.46 2.74 9.81
N ILE A 85 7.47 3.97 9.27
CA ILE A 85 8.53 4.43 8.39
C ILE A 85 9.00 5.81 8.84
N ASN A 86 10.24 6.15 8.51
CA ASN A 86 10.78 7.48 8.76
C ASN A 86 10.99 8.18 7.42
N LEU A 87 10.32 9.30 7.23
CA LEU A 87 10.42 10.11 6.01
C LEU A 87 10.62 11.57 6.38
N CYS A 88 11.63 12.21 5.80
CA CYS A 88 11.88 13.64 6.01
C CYS A 88 11.94 14.01 7.49
N ASN A 89 12.62 13.18 8.30
CA ASN A 89 12.75 13.32 9.75
C ASN A 89 11.43 13.20 10.53
N ARG A 90 10.42 12.57 9.92
CA ARG A 90 9.15 12.30 10.58
C ARG A 90 8.92 10.80 10.65
N ASN A 91 8.39 10.35 11.77
CA ASN A 91 7.95 8.96 11.93
C ASN A 91 6.48 8.87 11.52
N ILE A 92 6.20 7.97 10.58
CA ILE A 92 4.86 7.74 10.06
C ILE A 92 4.46 6.31 10.38
N ALA A 93 3.34 6.14 11.07
CA ALA A 93 2.77 4.83 11.34
C ALA A 93 1.56 4.59 10.43
N ILE A 94 1.55 3.45 9.77
CA ILE A 94 0.51 3.08 8.81
C ILE A 94 -0.38 2.02 9.43
N PHE A 95 -1.68 2.29 9.47
CA PHE A 95 -2.70 1.38 9.98
C PHE A 95 -3.79 1.19 8.93
N HIS A 96 -4.47 0.05 8.99
CA HIS A 96 -5.69 -0.15 8.21
C HIS A 96 -6.93 0.29 9.01
N GLU A 97 -6.98 -0.05 10.29
CA GLU A 97 -8.10 0.26 11.18
C GLU A 97 -7.64 1.05 12.39
N PRO A 98 -8.49 1.94 12.94
CA PRO A 98 -8.07 2.79 14.06
C PRO A 98 -8.04 2.10 15.41
N ASP A 99 -8.62 0.93 15.56
CA ASP A 99 -8.82 0.25 16.83
C ASP A 99 -7.52 -0.17 17.53
N ILE A 100 -6.41 -0.28 16.80
CA ILE A 100 -5.11 -0.62 17.37
C ILE A 100 -4.20 0.58 17.62
N ILE A 101 -4.66 1.79 17.32
CA ILE A 101 -3.83 3.00 17.44
C ILE A 101 -3.47 3.27 18.90
N ASP A 102 -4.40 3.08 19.83
CA ASP A 102 -4.16 3.32 21.25
C ASP A 102 -3.05 2.42 21.78
N ASP A 103 -2.98 1.18 21.34
CA ASP A 103 -1.93 0.24 21.75
C ASP A 103 -0.56 0.68 21.20
N PHE A 104 -0.53 1.34 20.06
CA PHE A 104 0.71 1.83 19.46
C PHE A 104 1.21 3.10 20.14
N LEU A 105 0.30 3.98 20.52
CA LEU A 105 0.66 5.24 21.17
C LEU A 105 1.08 5.03 22.61
#